data_e5ffd647e9166f29fe45dff54f47a043
#
_entry.id   e5ffd647e9166f29fe45dff54f47a043
#
_cell.length_a   1.000
_cell.length_b   1.000
_cell.length_c   1.000
_cell.angle_alpha   90.00
_cell.angle_beta   90.00
_cell.angle_gamma   90.00
#
_symmetry.space_group_name_H-M   'P 1'
#
loop_
_entity.id
_entity.type
_entity.pdbx_description
1 polymer ?
#
loop_
_entity_poly.entity_id
_entity_poly.type
_entity_poly.pdbx_seq_one_letter_code
_entity_poly.pdbx_strand_id
1 'polypeptide(L)'
;CVMARRYRAVLGMTGDNLLHSDYNRGMMLRDGRIFRSQTQVSLMALTEDFSMRIYNAKDAAMLNEIEEGTQDTFAFGPPLILNGVICDKVDEDRVGRINPRAGLGLVEPGHFVAIVADGRLPHYSHGMMLSDFAKLFLDEGCVMAYNLDGGASATMVFMGEYINKRASNHYRSVPDQLLWGYSEQVPTEDDPYRLQGLVPQDWRKGDS
;
A
#
# COMPACT_ATOMS: atom_id res chain seq x y z
N CYS A 1 1.75 -5.48 -11.99
CA CYS A 1 0.94 -5.49 -13.23
C CYS A 1 0.17 -6.80 -13.44
N VAL A 2 0.82 -7.98 -13.36
CA VAL A 2 0.19 -9.27 -13.70
C VAL A 2 -1.15 -9.46 -12.99
N MET A 3 -1.20 -9.32 -11.67
CA MET A 3 -2.44 -9.49 -10.91
C MET A 3 -3.49 -8.42 -11.26
N ALA A 4 -3.08 -7.15 -11.37
CA ALA A 4 -4.01 -6.09 -11.76
C ALA A 4 -4.65 -6.37 -13.12
N ARG A 5 -3.88 -6.83 -14.10
CA ARG A 5 -4.39 -7.24 -15.42
C ARG A 5 -5.28 -8.48 -15.33
N ARG A 6 -4.88 -9.48 -14.55
CA ARG A 6 -5.65 -10.72 -14.37
C ARG A 6 -7.04 -10.47 -13.81
N TYR A 7 -7.14 -9.55 -12.85
CA TYR A 7 -8.41 -9.16 -12.23
C TYR A 7 -9.06 -7.94 -12.88
N ARG A 8 -8.47 -7.41 -13.96
CA ARG A 8 -8.93 -6.19 -14.63
C ARG A 8 -9.13 -5.02 -13.66
N ALA A 9 -8.27 -4.95 -12.64
CA ALA A 9 -8.32 -3.89 -11.65
C ALA A 9 -7.87 -2.55 -12.25
N VAL A 10 -8.64 -1.51 -12.00
CA VAL A 10 -8.35 -0.15 -12.45
C VAL A 10 -7.10 0.38 -11.76
N LEU A 11 -7.01 0.18 -10.43
CA LEU A 11 -5.87 0.60 -9.62
C LEU A 11 -5.35 -0.58 -8.82
N GLY A 12 -4.04 -0.69 -8.68
CA GLY A 12 -3.38 -1.64 -7.81
C GLY A 12 -2.15 -1.03 -7.14
N MET A 13 -1.89 -1.42 -5.90
CA MET A 13 -0.66 -1.05 -5.21
C MET A 13 -0.14 -2.20 -4.34
N THR A 14 1.10 -2.07 -3.89
CA THR A 14 1.69 -3.01 -2.93
C THR A 14 0.89 -3.05 -1.62
N GLY A 15 0.80 -4.23 -1.03
CA GLY A 15 0.22 -4.48 0.29
C GLY A 15 1.28 -4.79 1.35
N ASP A 16 1.14 -5.94 2.00
CA ASP A 16 2.06 -6.42 3.03
C ASP A 16 3.32 -7.10 2.46
N ASN A 17 4.39 -7.13 3.26
CA ASN A 17 5.55 -7.95 2.99
C ASN A 17 5.36 -9.34 3.61
N LEU A 18 4.94 -10.31 2.81
CA LEU A 18 4.69 -11.68 3.25
C LEU A 18 5.93 -12.61 3.09
N LEU A 19 7.01 -12.11 2.49
CA LEU A 19 8.20 -12.93 2.17
C LEU A 19 9.23 -12.96 3.31
N HIS A 20 9.28 -11.92 4.14
CA HIS A 20 10.27 -11.82 5.21
C HIS A 20 9.60 -12.03 6.57
N SER A 21 10.14 -12.98 7.35
CA SER A 21 9.63 -13.34 8.68
C SER A 21 9.52 -12.15 9.64
N ASP A 22 10.43 -11.18 9.55
CA ASP A 22 10.43 -10.00 10.41
C ASP A 22 9.26 -9.04 10.17
N TYR A 23 8.67 -9.09 8.98
CA TYR A 23 7.51 -8.26 8.59
C TYR A 23 6.20 -9.07 8.56
N ASN A 24 6.30 -10.39 8.54
CA ASN A 24 5.17 -11.29 8.38
C ASN A 24 4.64 -11.78 9.75
N ARG A 25 4.29 -10.84 10.66
CA ARG A 25 3.88 -11.14 12.04
C ARG A 25 2.45 -10.77 12.36
N GLY A 26 1.72 -10.25 11.39
CA GLY A 26 0.38 -9.75 11.60
C GLY A 26 -0.71 -10.72 11.20
N MET A 27 -1.90 -10.45 11.69
CA MET A 27 -3.12 -11.09 11.22
C MET A 27 -3.26 -10.89 9.71
N MET A 28 -3.68 -11.94 9.03
CA MET A 28 -3.88 -11.91 7.58
C MET A 28 -5.29 -12.39 7.25
N LEU A 29 -6.10 -11.47 6.85
CA LEU A 29 -7.43 -11.64 6.31
C LEU A 29 -7.43 -11.13 4.86
N ARG A 30 -8.03 -11.85 3.95
CA ARG A 30 -8.22 -11.43 2.56
C ARG A 30 -9.60 -11.87 2.11
N ASP A 31 -10.39 -10.91 1.61
CA ASP A 31 -11.75 -11.14 1.13
C ASP A 31 -12.60 -11.91 2.17
N GLY A 32 -12.56 -11.45 3.44
CA GLY A 32 -13.27 -12.06 4.57
C GLY A 32 -12.71 -13.41 5.04
N ARG A 33 -11.68 -13.97 4.39
CA ARG A 33 -11.10 -15.27 4.74
C ARG A 33 -9.84 -15.12 5.59
N ILE A 34 -9.81 -15.78 6.74
CA ILE A 34 -8.68 -15.76 7.67
C ILE A 34 -7.61 -16.76 7.19
N PHE A 35 -6.40 -16.25 6.96
CA PHE A 35 -5.20 -17.04 6.66
C PHE A 35 -4.25 -17.12 7.86
N ARG A 36 -4.27 -16.10 8.73
CA ARG A 36 -3.55 -16.06 10.00
C ARG A 36 -4.35 -15.22 10.99
N SER A 37 -4.62 -15.79 12.17
CA SER A 37 -5.46 -15.15 13.20
C SER A 37 -4.70 -14.35 14.25
N GLN A 38 -3.38 -14.57 14.40
CA GLN A 38 -2.59 -13.90 15.43
C GLN A 38 -1.85 -12.70 14.89
N THR A 39 -1.70 -11.66 15.71
CA THR A 39 -0.89 -10.49 15.41
C THR A 39 -0.07 -10.07 16.62
N GLN A 40 1.15 -9.59 16.36
CA GLN A 40 2.08 -9.03 17.36
C GLN A 40 2.53 -7.62 16.96
N VAL A 41 1.94 -7.07 15.93
CA VAL A 41 2.27 -5.78 15.34
C VAL A 41 0.99 -4.97 15.14
N SER A 42 1.13 -3.69 14.81
CA SER A 42 -0.01 -2.86 14.43
C SER A 42 -0.74 -3.45 13.23
N LEU A 43 -2.03 -3.18 13.15
CA LEU A 43 -2.93 -3.74 12.16
C LEU A 43 -3.79 -2.64 11.56
N MET A 44 -3.88 -2.61 10.24
CA MET A 44 -4.92 -1.91 9.50
C MET A 44 -5.96 -2.92 9.04
N ALA A 45 -7.22 -2.65 9.27
CA ALA A 45 -8.37 -3.44 8.81
C ALA A 45 -9.24 -2.60 7.87
N LEU A 46 -9.62 -3.17 6.75
CA LEU A 46 -10.58 -2.63 5.80
C LEU A 46 -11.90 -3.40 5.92
N THR A 47 -13.01 -2.70 5.95
CA THR A 47 -14.33 -3.25 6.20
C THR A 47 -15.23 -3.17 4.96
N GLU A 48 -16.29 -3.98 4.92
CA GLU A 48 -17.23 -4.04 3.79
C GLU A 48 -18.02 -2.75 3.56
N ASP A 49 -18.13 -1.90 4.60
CA ASP A 49 -18.72 -0.56 4.53
C ASP A 49 -17.72 0.50 4.03
N PHE A 50 -16.59 0.05 3.48
CA PHE A 50 -15.50 0.89 3.00
C PHE A 50 -14.91 1.82 4.07
N SER A 51 -14.86 1.37 5.31
CA SER A 51 -14.17 2.03 6.40
C SER A 51 -12.77 1.44 6.61
N MET A 52 -11.94 2.16 7.34
CA MET A 52 -10.62 1.73 7.79
C MET A 52 -10.55 1.80 9.31
N ARG A 53 -9.97 0.78 9.93
CA ARG A 53 -9.62 0.78 11.35
C ARG A 53 -8.15 0.49 11.50
N ILE A 54 -7.51 1.16 12.45
CA ILE A 54 -6.10 0.96 12.74
C ILE A 54 -5.95 0.65 14.22
N TYR A 55 -5.31 -0.49 14.50
CA TYR A 55 -4.97 -0.95 15.84
C TYR A 55 -3.46 -0.82 16.03
N ASN A 56 -3.02 -0.19 17.12
CA ASN A 56 -1.61 -0.28 17.50
C ASN A 56 -1.27 -1.72 17.92
N ALA A 57 0.01 -2.05 18.07
CA ALA A 57 0.43 -3.43 18.32
C ALA A 57 -0.17 -4.02 19.61
N LYS A 58 -0.36 -3.18 20.66
CA LYS A 58 -0.95 -3.63 21.93
C LYS A 58 -2.43 -3.97 21.77
N ASP A 59 -3.19 -3.09 21.12
CA ASP A 59 -4.62 -3.28 20.91
C ASP A 59 -4.87 -4.45 19.93
N ALA A 60 -4.06 -4.56 18.87
CA ALA A 60 -4.11 -5.66 17.94
C ALA A 60 -3.85 -7.03 18.60
N ALA A 61 -2.88 -7.10 19.52
CA ALA A 61 -2.59 -8.32 20.27
C ALA A 61 -3.70 -8.72 21.25
N MET A 62 -4.60 -7.80 21.62
CA MET A 62 -5.74 -8.04 22.48
C MET A 62 -7.04 -8.39 21.73
N LEU A 63 -7.02 -8.35 20.40
CA LEU A 63 -8.16 -8.75 19.60
C LEU A 63 -8.40 -10.26 19.77
N ASN A 64 -9.52 -10.61 20.42
CA ASN A 64 -9.97 -11.99 20.55
C ASN A 64 -10.60 -12.46 19.24
N GLU A 65 -11.34 -11.58 18.59
CA GLU A 65 -11.99 -11.79 17.31
C GLU A 65 -11.84 -10.54 16.46
N ILE A 66 -11.74 -10.72 15.17
CA ILE A 66 -11.76 -9.60 14.25
C ILE A 66 -13.20 -9.09 14.14
N GLU A 67 -13.36 -7.79 14.00
CA GLU A 67 -14.68 -7.18 13.90
C GLU A 67 -15.45 -7.73 12.69
N GLU A 68 -16.72 -8.00 12.90
CA GLU A 68 -17.63 -8.43 11.84
C GLU A 68 -17.62 -7.42 10.68
N GLY A 69 -17.68 -7.89 9.45
CA GLY A 69 -17.57 -7.05 8.24
C GLY A 69 -16.15 -6.69 7.82
N THR A 70 -15.12 -7.13 8.57
CA THR A 70 -13.74 -6.94 8.10
C THR A 70 -13.45 -7.83 6.88
N GLN A 71 -12.95 -7.22 5.81
CA GLN A 71 -12.61 -7.91 4.56
C GLN A 71 -11.14 -8.20 4.44
N ASP A 72 -10.29 -7.20 4.70
CA ASP A 72 -8.84 -7.31 4.54
C ASP A 72 -8.12 -6.73 5.75
N THR A 73 -6.94 -7.29 6.08
CA THR A 73 -6.06 -6.75 7.10
C THR A 73 -4.63 -6.63 6.61
N PHE A 74 -3.94 -5.56 6.97
CA PHE A 74 -2.55 -5.30 6.61
C PHE A 74 -1.75 -4.99 7.87
N ALA A 75 -0.56 -5.56 7.97
CA ALA A 75 0.21 -5.54 9.20
C ALA A 75 1.68 -5.12 9.01
N PHE A 76 2.02 -4.51 7.88
CA PHE A 76 3.38 -4.02 7.64
C PHE A 76 3.73 -2.87 8.60
N GLY A 77 2.91 -1.83 8.64
CA GLY A 77 3.03 -0.69 9.55
C GLY A 77 4.27 0.21 9.36
N PRO A 78 4.43 1.18 10.21
CA PRO A 78 3.54 1.54 11.34
C PRO A 78 2.28 2.32 10.90
N PRO A 79 1.34 2.57 11.85
CA PRO A 79 0.33 3.61 11.69
C PRO A 79 0.99 4.96 11.45
N LEU A 80 0.42 5.77 10.56
CA LEU A 80 0.93 7.11 10.23
C LEU A 80 0.05 8.21 10.82
N ILE A 81 -1.27 8.03 10.71
CA ILE A 81 -2.28 8.98 11.21
C ILE A 81 -3.36 8.19 11.95
N LEU A 82 -3.73 8.69 13.12
CA LEU A 82 -4.86 8.22 13.92
C LEU A 82 -5.72 9.42 14.30
N ASN A 83 -7.01 9.38 13.97
CA ASN A 83 -7.97 10.44 14.28
C ASN A 83 -7.51 11.85 13.85
N GLY A 84 -6.91 11.97 12.66
CA GLY A 84 -6.43 13.24 12.12
C GLY A 84 -5.12 13.75 12.73
N VAL A 85 -4.42 12.93 13.53
CA VAL A 85 -3.15 13.30 14.16
C VAL A 85 -2.05 12.34 13.70
N ILE A 86 -0.91 12.90 13.28
CA ILE A 86 0.28 12.11 12.96
C ILE A 86 0.75 11.39 14.22
N CYS A 87 0.99 10.08 14.08
CA CYS A 87 1.48 9.26 15.20
C CYS A 87 2.88 9.71 15.65
N ASP A 88 3.09 9.70 16.97
CA ASP A 88 4.38 10.05 17.53
C ASP A 88 5.46 9.05 17.11
N LYS A 89 6.69 9.56 16.94
CA LYS A 89 7.91 8.74 16.75
C LYS A 89 7.87 7.77 15.56
N VAL A 90 7.08 8.07 14.53
CA VAL A 90 7.01 7.19 13.34
C VAL A 90 8.39 6.97 12.70
N ASP A 91 9.29 7.95 12.78
CA ASP A 91 10.65 7.85 12.25
C ASP A 91 11.60 6.98 13.10
N GLU A 92 11.22 6.66 14.35
CA GLU A 92 11.94 5.72 15.21
C GLU A 92 11.59 4.25 14.87
N ASP A 93 10.55 4.03 14.05
CA ASP A 93 10.20 2.69 13.59
C ASP A 93 11.34 2.04 12.77
N ARG A 94 11.36 0.70 12.74
CA ARG A 94 12.33 -0.11 12.00
C ARG A 94 12.46 0.28 10.51
N VAL A 95 11.40 0.84 9.94
CA VAL A 95 11.37 1.32 8.56
C VAL A 95 11.38 2.85 8.44
N GLY A 96 11.63 3.60 9.53
CA GLY A 96 11.52 5.06 9.59
C GLY A 96 12.44 5.84 8.68
N ARG A 97 13.62 5.30 8.35
CA ARG A 97 14.64 5.99 7.51
C ARG A 97 14.13 6.28 6.11
N ILE A 98 14.77 7.25 5.44
CA ILE A 98 14.46 7.62 4.05
C ILE A 98 14.41 6.40 3.13
N ASN A 99 13.26 6.19 2.52
CA ASN A 99 13.00 5.06 1.62
C ASN A 99 11.88 5.40 0.63
N PRO A 100 11.74 4.64 -0.50
CA PRO A 100 10.49 4.60 -1.24
C PRO A 100 9.35 4.17 -0.31
N ARG A 101 8.17 4.75 -0.47
CA ARG A 101 7.03 4.52 0.42
C ARG A 101 5.80 4.05 -0.35
N ALA A 102 4.96 3.30 0.34
CA ALA A 102 3.60 3.02 -0.07
C ALA A 102 2.69 3.09 1.15
N GLY A 103 1.50 3.60 1.01
CA GLY A 103 0.56 3.71 2.11
C GLY A 103 -0.86 3.99 1.63
N LEU A 104 -1.79 3.73 2.53
CA LEU A 104 -3.21 3.95 2.34
C LEU A 104 -3.76 4.82 3.47
N GLY A 105 -4.52 5.83 3.11
CA GLY A 105 -5.24 6.69 4.04
C GLY A 105 -6.74 6.67 3.79
N LEU A 106 -7.51 7.06 4.79
CA LEU A 106 -8.95 7.24 4.75
C LEU A 106 -9.29 8.68 5.12
N VAL A 107 -10.03 9.36 4.27
CA VAL A 107 -10.63 10.67 4.55
C VAL A 107 -11.97 10.49 5.26
N GLU A 108 -12.84 9.69 4.67
CA GLU A 108 -14.15 9.29 5.19
C GLU A 108 -14.53 7.93 4.57
N PRO A 109 -15.52 7.20 5.09
CA PRO A 109 -15.93 5.92 4.51
C PRO A 109 -16.18 6.02 3.01
N GLY A 110 -15.51 5.15 2.24
CA GLY A 110 -15.55 5.15 0.77
C GLY A 110 -14.57 6.11 0.09
N HIS A 111 -13.91 7.02 0.82
CA HIS A 111 -12.92 7.94 0.27
C HIS A 111 -11.50 7.60 0.77
N PHE A 112 -10.79 6.83 -0.02
CA PHE A 112 -9.40 6.42 0.25
C PHE A 112 -8.40 7.26 -0.54
N VAL A 113 -7.24 7.48 0.06
CA VAL A 113 -6.06 8.09 -0.58
C VAL A 113 -4.94 7.07 -0.60
N ALA A 114 -4.48 6.70 -1.79
CA ALA A 114 -3.36 5.79 -1.99
C ALA A 114 -2.14 6.58 -2.48
N ILE A 115 -1.03 6.51 -1.75
CA ILE A 115 0.19 7.26 -2.09
C ILE A 115 1.36 6.28 -2.23
N VAL A 116 2.14 6.46 -3.30
CA VAL A 116 3.45 5.83 -3.47
C VAL A 116 4.48 6.92 -3.73
N ALA A 117 5.53 6.94 -2.92
CA ALA A 117 6.68 7.82 -3.10
C ALA A 117 7.85 7.03 -3.66
N ASP A 118 8.37 7.47 -4.81
CA ASP A 118 9.57 6.92 -5.42
C ASP A 118 10.80 7.20 -4.55
N GLY A 119 11.82 6.36 -4.67
CA GLY A 119 13.07 6.58 -3.94
C GLY A 119 14.18 5.62 -4.34
N ARG A 120 15.36 5.78 -3.71
CA ARG A 120 16.59 5.04 -4.02
C ARG A 120 17.02 5.19 -5.50
N LEU A 121 16.62 6.30 -6.12
CA LEU A 121 16.93 6.62 -7.52
C LEU A 121 17.85 7.85 -7.53
N PRO A 122 19.15 7.70 -7.80
CA PRO A 122 20.09 8.82 -7.91
C PRO A 122 19.58 9.86 -8.90
N HIS A 123 19.74 11.15 -8.57
CA HIS A 123 19.33 12.29 -9.41
C HIS A 123 17.82 12.43 -9.69
N TYR A 124 16.96 11.58 -9.06
CA TYR A 124 15.52 11.67 -9.20
C TYR A 124 14.82 11.76 -7.83
N SER A 125 14.87 10.73 -7.02
CA SER A 125 14.27 10.71 -5.69
C SER A 125 15.05 9.80 -4.74
N HIS A 126 15.33 10.30 -3.54
CA HIS A 126 15.90 9.49 -2.46
C HIS A 126 14.81 8.69 -1.70
N GLY A 127 13.56 9.09 -1.81
CA GLY A 127 12.45 8.66 -0.96
C GLY A 127 12.18 9.67 0.13
N MET A 128 11.45 9.27 1.17
CA MET A 128 11.08 10.17 2.27
C MET A 128 11.06 9.45 3.62
N MET A 129 11.18 10.26 4.70
CA MET A 129 10.95 9.84 6.08
C MET A 129 9.48 9.47 6.26
N LEU A 130 9.15 8.68 7.27
CA LEU A 130 7.74 8.35 7.56
C LEU A 130 6.94 9.56 8.03
N SER A 131 7.56 10.48 8.78
CA SER A 131 6.91 11.72 9.21
C SER A 131 6.51 12.62 8.04
N ASP A 132 7.37 12.75 7.02
CA ASP A 132 7.05 13.51 5.82
C ASP A 132 5.99 12.79 4.98
N PHE A 133 6.06 11.46 4.92
CA PHE A 133 5.05 10.65 4.24
C PHE A 133 3.68 10.76 4.90
N ALA A 134 3.62 10.79 6.25
CA ALA A 134 2.39 11.02 7.00
C ALA A 134 1.78 12.40 6.73
N LYS A 135 2.61 13.44 6.58
CA LYS A 135 2.13 14.79 6.23
C LYS A 135 1.39 14.81 4.90
N LEU A 136 1.82 14.04 3.88
CA LEU A 136 1.11 13.97 2.62
C LEU A 136 -0.34 13.48 2.80
N PHE A 137 -0.55 12.47 3.63
CA PHE A 137 -1.91 12.00 3.94
C PHE A 137 -2.72 13.03 4.74
N LEU A 138 -2.07 13.74 5.66
CA LEU A 138 -2.74 14.78 6.43
C LEU A 138 -3.16 15.95 5.53
N ASP A 139 -2.31 16.35 4.60
CA ASP A 139 -2.59 17.43 3.63
C ASP A 139 -3.74 17.06 2.69
N GLU A 140 -3.92 15.77 2.39
CA GLU A 140 -5.07 15.23 1.64
C GLU A 140 -6.34 15.04 2.51
N GLY A 141 -6.30 15.43 3.79
CA GLY A 141 -7.43 15.39 4.71
C GLY A 141 -7.71 14.02 5.33
N CYS A 142 -6.75 13.09 5.27
CA CYS A 142 -6.93 11.78 5.86
C CYS A 142 -7.04 11.84 7.39
N VAL A 143 -8.05 11.18 7.93
CA VAL A 143 -8.23 10.99 9.38
C VAL A 143 -7.53 9.75 9.90
N MET A 144 -7.23 8.78 9.02
CA MET A 144 -6.43 7.59 9.27
C MET A 144 -5.46 7.38 8.13
N ALA A 145 -4.23 6.90 8.41
CA ALA A 145 -3.29 6.45 7.39
C ALA A 145 -2.35 5.37 7.92
N TYR A 146 -1.99 4.44 7.06
CA TYR A 146 -1.16 3.28 7.39
C TYR A 146 -0.07 3.07 6.34
N ASN A 147 1.16 2.79 6.81
CA ASN A 147 2.29 2.49 5.94
C ASN A 147 2.25 1.02 5.50
N LEU A 148 2.48 0.79 4.23
CA LEU A 148 2.54 -0.52 3.58
C LEU A 148 3.98 -0.85 3.12
N ASP A 149 4.18 -2.03 2.50
CA ASP A 149 5.52 -2.45 2.07
C ASP A 149 6.09 -1.47 1.03
N GLY A 150 7.14 -0.80 1.44
CA GLY A 150 7.85 0.20 0.67
C GLY A 150 9.14 -0.33 0.02
N GLY A 151 10.15 0.53 -0.04
CA GLY A 151 11.45 0.17 -0.61
C GLY A 151 11.32 -0.33 -2.05
N ALA A 152 11.92 -1.48 -2.36
CA ALA A 152 11.86 -2.06 -3.70
C ALA A 152 10.46 -2.59 -4.09
N SER A 153 9.54 -2.69 -3.13
CA SER A 153 8.15 -3.13 -3.36
C SER A 153 7.20 -1.95 -3.63
N ALA A 154 7.62 -0.70 -3.35
CA ALA A 154 6.79 0.49 -3.57
C ALA A 154 6.38 0.61 -5.03
N THR A 155 5.17 0.15 -5.34
CA THR A 155 4.63 0.13 -6.71
C THR A 155 3.17 0.51 -6.73
N MET A 156 2.79 1.24 -7.77
CA MET A 156 1.41 1.55 -8.12
C MET A 156 1.17 1.26 -9.59
N VAL A 157 0.02 0.68 -9.87
CA VAL A 157 -0.41 0.26 -11.20
C VAL A 157 -1.76 0.91 -11.48
N PHE A 158 -1.90 1.57 -12.62
CA PHE A 158 -3.16 2.10 -13.10
C PHE A 158 -3.45 1.54 -14.48
N MET A 159 -4.66 1.04 -14.70
CA MET A 159 -5.09 0.45 -15.96
C MET A 159 -4.10 -0.60 -16.51
N GLY A 160 -3.53 -1.41 -15.61
CA GLY A 160 -2.59 -2.49 -15.97
C GLY A 160 -1.14 -2.05 -16.21
N GLU A 161 -0.79 -0.77 -16.04
CA GLU A 161 0.55 -0.24 -16.26
C GLU A 161 1.12 0.41 -14.99
N TYR A 162 2.44 0.30 -14.78
CA TYR A 162 3.11 0.99 -13.67
C TYR A 162 3.09 2.49 -13.89
N ILE A 163 2.67 3.24 -12.86
CA ILE A 163 2.61 4.71 -12.89
C ILE A 163 3.67 5.39 -12.03
N ASN A 164 4.50 4.63 -11.34
CA ASN A 164 5.62 5.14 -10.55
C ASN A 164 6.96 4.51 -10.99
N LYS A 165 8.09 5.18 -10.69
CA LYS A 165 9.45 4.68 -10.93
C LYS A 165 9.86 3.77 -9.77
N ARG A 166 10.14 2.51 -10.08
CA ARG A 166 10.56 1.55 -9.06
C ARG A 166 12.01 1.74 -8.66
N ALA A 167 12.32 1.46 -7.39
CA ALA A 167 13.65 1.59 -6.82
C ALA A 167 14.71 0.62 -7.38
N SER A 168 14.32 -0.31 -8.26
CA SER A 168 15.22 -1.29 -8.85
C SER A 168 14.77 -1.63 -10.27
N ASN A 169 15.76 -1.77 -11.16
CA ASN A 169 15.53 -2.26 -12.52
C ASN A 169 15.20 -3.76 -12.57
N HIS A 170 15.36 -4.47 -11.43
CA HIS A 170 15.00 -5.87 -11.34
C HIS A 170 13.53 -6.01 -10.95
N TYR A 171 12.81 -6.83 -11.70
CA TYR A 171 11.43 -7.20 -11.40
C TYR A 171 11.40 -8.02 -10.10
N ARG A 172 10.97 -7.39 -9.01
CA ARG A 172 10.67 -8.10 -7.77
C ARG A 172 9.19 -8.41 -7.74
N SER A 173 8.85 -9.65 -7.46
CA SER A 173 7.47 -10.00 -7.13
C SER A 173 7.05 -9.32 -5.84
N VAL A 174 5.92 -8.64 -5.88
CA VAL A 174 5.24 -8.12 -4.70
C VAL A 174 4.30 -9.22 -4.22
N PRO A 175 4.45 -9.70 -2.98
CA PRO A 175 3.73 -10.89 -2.51
C PRO A 175 2.28 -10.63 -2.18
N ASP A 176 1.91 -9.37 -1.96
CA ASP A 176 0.59 -8.94 -1.57
C ASP A 176 0.24 -7.60 -2.22
N GLN A 177 -1.03 -7.44 -2.59
CA GLN A 177 -1.50 -6.26 -3.33
C GLN A 177 -2.90 -5.86 -2.90
N LEU A 178 -3.17 -4.55 -2.89
CA LEU A 178 -4.52 -4.01 -2.89
C LEU A 178 -4.93 -3.71 -4.33
N LEU A 179 -6.14 -4.11 -4.69
CA LEU A 179 -6.70 -3.90 -6.01
C LEU A 179 -8.06 -3.21 -5.87
N TRP A 180 -8.30 -2.19 -6.69
CA TRP A 180 -9.55 -1.44 -6.70
C TRP A 180 -10.12 -1.29 -8.10
N GLY A 181 -11.44 -1.33 -8.13
CA GLY A 181 -12.23 -1.14 -9.35
C GLY A 181 -12.06 -2.26 -10.35
N TYR A 182 -13.00 -2.33 -11.27
CA TYR A 182 -12.99 -3.26 -12.40
C TYR A 182 -13.27 -2.49 -13.69
N SER A 183 -12.53 -2.77 -14.75
CA SER A 183 -12.81 -2.24 -16.07
C SER A 183 -12.40 -3.22 -17.15
N GLU A 184 -13.28 -3.45 -18.13
CA GLU A 184 -12.97 -4.22 -19.33
C GLU A 184 -11.88 -3.60 -20.20
N GLN A 185 -11.61 -2.31 -20.00
CA GLN A 185 -10.54 -1.59 -20.70
C GLN A 185 -9.15 -1.92 -20.14
N VAL A 186 -9.04 -2.54 -18.96
CA VAL A 186 -7.76 -3.03 -18.45
C VAL A 186 -7.32 -4.22 -19.31
N PRO A 187 -6.15 -4.15 -19.99
CA PRO A 187 -5.69 -5.24 -20.85
C PRO A 187 -5.39 -6.49 -19.99
N THR A 188 -5.80 -7.65 -20.48
CA THR A 188 -5.40 -8.95 -19.90
C THR A 188 -3.97 -9.29 -20.30
N GLU A 189 -3.38 -10.33 -19.73
CA GLU A 189 -2.02 -10.77 -20.08
C GLU A 189 -1.89 -11.14 -21.56
N ASP A 190 -2.97 -11.64 -22.15
CA ASP A 190 -3.05 -12.09 -23.55
C ASP A 190 -3.47 -10.98 -24.52
N ASP A 191 -3.73 -9.76 -24.02
CA ASP A 191 -4.16 -8.65 -24.88
C ASP A 191 -2.94 -8.00 -25.55
N PRO A 192 -2.78 -8.12 -26.88
CA PRO A 192 -1.67 -7.53 -27.60
C PRO A 192 -1.76 -5.99 -27.68
N TYR A 193 -2.93 -5.42 -27.38
CA TYR A 193 -3.13 -3.97 -27.41
C TYR A 193 -2.82 -3.35 -26.05
N ARG A 194 -1.59 -2.83 -25.90
CA ARG A 194 -1.26 -1.93 -24.80
C ARG A 194 -2.10 -0.68 -24.89
N LEU A 195 -2.60 -0.20 -23.76
CA LEU A 195 -3.22 1.12 -23.65
C LEU A 195 -2.20 2.20 -24.07
N GLN A 196 -2.16 2.48 -25.36
CA GLN A 196 -1.36 3.59 -25.89
C GLN A 196 -2.03 4.89 -25.48
N GLY A 197 -1.39 5.67 -24.64
CA GLY A 197 -1.76 7.05 -24.38
C GLY A 197 -2.38 7.39 -23.00
N LEU A 198 -2.63 6.42 -22.11
CA LEU A 198 -3.14 6.74 -20.75
C LEU A 198 -2.03 6.99 -19.72
N VAL A 199 -0.81 6.53 -20.00
CA VAL A 199 0.38 6.86 -19.19
C VAL A 199 1.38 7.55 -20.09
N PRO A 200 1.86 8.75 -19.75
CA PRO A 200 2.88 9.44 -20.55
C PRO A 200 4.09 8.52 -20.72
N GLN A 201 4.45 8.21 -21.97
CA GLN A 201 5.59 7.33 -22.26
C GLN A 201 6.95 7.92 -21.81
N ASP A 202 7.02 9.24 -21.66
CA ASP A 202 8.25 9.96 -21.41
C ASP A 202 8.83 9.80 -20.02
N TRP A 203 8.03 9.49 -19.02
CA TRP A 203 8.52 9.27 -17.66
C TRP A 203 9.33 7.95 -17.51
N ARG A 204 9.23 7.03 -18.48
CA ARG A 204 9.98 5.75 -18.49
C ARG A 204 11.36 5.88 -19.10
N LYS A 205 11.57 6.91 -19.89
CA LYS A 205 12.88 7.25 -20.45
C LYS A 205 13.55 8.23 -19.49
N GLY A 206 14.10 7.67 -18.40
CA GLY A 206 15.12 8.41 -17.68
C GLY A 206 16.26 8.65 -18.67
N ASP A 207 16.59 9.92 -18.88
CA ASP A 207 17.74 10.28 -19.70
C ASP A 207 18.96 9.50 -19.24
N SER A 208 19.57 8.85 -20.21
CA SER A 208 20.83 8.13 -20.12
C SER A 208 21.99 9.05 -19.74
#